data_6fef63e35a03eb20c285ef78c61f33dd
#
_entry.id   6fef63e35a03eb20c285ef78c61f33dd
#
_cell.length_a   1.000
_cell.length_b   1.000
_cell.length_c   1.000
_cell.angle_alpha   90.00
_cell.angle_beta   90.00
_cell.angle_gamma   90.00
#
_symmetry.space_group_name_H-M   'P 1'
#
loop_
_entity.id
_entity.type
_entity.pdbx_description
1 polymer ?
#
loop_
_entity_poly.entity_id
_entity_poly.type
_entity_poly.pdbx_seq_one_letter_code
_entity_poly.pdbx_strand_id
1 'polypeptide(L)'
;MRALTRAGIGLVALAASLGAWSGARSPAGASPLLTVTTGNCAWEVHADPALLNVAYPDSGATYYALLLPGLPGETVTIAGQFPHARYMSFTTYDDTTQPVDEVDDQSIVADQGSSNPFLPGADRTSAQRAYHVTVVFGRPPGDPPANALYTTNAGGTRAASAIVVLYRVYVPDEGVDALGGVPLPRVTVNLAGWSVNLPDCPSASAPAAGEVNTTVADLAPPPVPVPTAATSPPVWHKVVGGAIQYFANPDNEYLSLLVGDRYGRVVVIRGELPTYPATETGAAVMTTGQLRYWSLCSNEQLSTRYWGCLADYQMVTNAERQYTVVVSAPAARPPNAVPSCGINWLPWGPSPDSLLLMRNMLASPSFTESVQAAQVGQERQDMGPYYPSVEYSSSAAVAQLGCHPPA
;
A
#
# COMPACT_ATOMS: atom_id res chain seq x y z
N MET A 1 -50.84 -29.28 20.10
CA MET A 1 -49.54 -29.65 19.60
C MET A 1 -49.50 -29.31 18.09
N ARG A 2 -48.96 -28.18 17.74
CA ARG A 2 -48.68 -27.78 16.37
C ARG A 2 -47.20 -27.38 16.28
N ALA A 3 -46.43 -28.09 15.48
CA ALA A 3 -45.02 -27.88 15.27
C ALA A 3 -44.80 -26.60 14.44
N LEU A 4 -43.97 -25.71 14.93
CA LEU A 4 -43.46 -24.55 14.18
C LEU A 4 -42.27 -24.98 13.36
N THR A 5 -42.46 -25.02 12.06
CA THR A 5 -41.40 -25.22 11.05
C THR A 5 -40.55 -23.96 10.97
N ARG A 6 -39.26 -24.07 11.22
CA ARG A 6 -38.28 -23.01 10.98
C ARG A 6 -38.11 -22.87 9.44
N ALA A 7 -38.45 -21.71 8.92
CA ALA A 7 -38.10 -21.32 7.55
C ALA A 7 -36.62 -20.93 7.51
N GLY A 8 -35.81 -21.74 6.83
CA GLY A 8 -34.43 -21.41 6.47
C GLY A 8 -34.47 -20.37 5.35
N ILE A 9 -33.78 -19.26 5.56
CA ILE A 9 -33.55 -18.25 4.52
C ILE A 9 -32.47 -18.81 3.59
N GLY A 10 -32.91 -19.31 2.42
CA GLY A 10 -32.00 -19.71 1.37
C GLY A 10 -31.46 -18.47 0.63
N LEU A 11 -30.17 -18.22 0.70
CA LEU A 11 -29.51 -17.30 -0.22
C LEU A 11 -29.63 -17.86 -1.64
N VAL A 12 -30.23 -17.07 -2.53
CA VAL A 12 -30.31 -17.38 -3.95
C VAL A 12 -28.95 -17.10 -4.56
N ALA A 13 -28.19 -18.17 -4.82
CA ALA A 13 -27.00 -18.11 -5.68
C ALA A 13 -27.47 -17.95 -7.13
N LEU A 14 -27.28 -16.79 -7.74
CA LEU A 14 -27.43 -16.63 -9.18
C LEU A 14 -26.22 -17.29 -9.87
N ALA A 15 -26.37 -18.53 -10.30
CA ALA A 15 -25.44 -19.17 -11.23
C ALA A 15 -25.69 -18.59 -12.64
N ALA A 16 -24.77 -17.76 -13.13
CA ALA A 16 -24.77 -17.40 -14.54
C ALA A 16 -24.25 -18.59 -15.36
N SER A 17 -25.16 -19.20 -16.11
CA SER A 17 -24.85 -20.28 -17.07
C SER A 17 -24.04 -19.73 -18.24
N LEU A 18 -22.75 -20.11 -18.31
CA LEU A 18 -21.90 -19.89 -19.48
C LEU A 18 -22.34 -20.84 -20.61
N GLY A 19 -23.04 -20.30 -21.60
CA GLY A 19 -23.28 -20.96 -22.87
C GLY A 19 -21.96 -21.02 -23.68
N ALA A 20 -21.58 -22.23 -24.07
CA ALA A 20 -20.45 -22.46 -24.96
C ALA A 20 -20.70 -21.81 -26.33
N TRP A 21 -19.88 -20.83 -26.70
CA TRP A 21 -19.76 -20.35 -28.08
C TRP A 21 -18.36 -20.67 -28.60
N SER A 22 -18.36 -21.55 -29.62
CA SER A 22 -17.18 -21.90 -30.38
C SER A 22 -16.81 -20.77 -31.35
N GLY A 23 -15.56 -20.35 -31.31
CA GLY A 23 -14.84 -19.78 -32.44
C GLY A 23 -15.01 -18.29 -32.72
N ALA A 24 -14.39 -17.43 -31.89
CA ALA A 24 -13.89 -16.15 -32.36
C ALA A 24 -12.59 -15.83 -31.55
N ARG A 25 -11.51 -15.51 -32.26
CA ARG A 25 -10.29 -15.00 -31.61
C ARG A 25 -10.62 -13.73 -30.87
N SER A 26 -10.56 -13.76 -29.55
CA SER A 26 -10.68 -12.59 -28.69
C SER A 26 -9.51 -11.64 -28.97
N PRO A 27 -9.74 -10.32 -29.03
CA PRO A 27 -8.65 -9.36 -29.05
C PRO A 27 -7.88 -9.47 -27.73
N ALA A 28 -6.55 -9.43 -27.82
CA ALA A 28 -5.66 -9.33 -26.66
C ALA A 28 -6.00 -8.06 -25.88
N GLY A 29 -6.45 -8.19 -24.62
CA GLY A 29 -6.71 -7.05 -23.76
C GLY A 29 -7.81 -7.17 -22.72
N ALA A 30 -8.49 -8.32 -22.56
CA ALA A 30 -9.42 -8.49 -21.45
C ALA A 30 -8.65 -8.97 -20.22
N SER A 31 -8.47 -8.09 -19.24
CA SER A 31 -8.01 -8.46 -17.88
C SER A 31 -8.98 -9.49 -17.30
N PRO A 32 -8.49 -10.56 -16.65
CA PRO A 32 -9.38 -11.46 -15.94
C PRO A 32 -10.11 -10.67 -14.84
N LEU A 33 -11.43 -10.72 -14.86
CA LEU A 33 -12.27 -10.17 -13.80
C LEU A 33 -11.88 -10.85 -12.49
N LEU A 34 -11.68 -10.04 -11.45
CA LEU A 34 -11.50 -10.54 -10.09
C LEU A 34 -12.75 -11.36 -9.75
N THR A 35 -12.63 -12.68 -9.65
CA THR A 35 -13.73 -13.50 -9.16
C THR A 35 -13.74 -13.36 -7.64
N VAL A 36 -14.49 -12.36 -7.15
CA VAL A 36 -14.69 -12.15 -5.72
C VAL A 36 -15.59 -13.28 -5.23
N THR A 37 -15.01 -14.26 -4.57
CA THR A 37 -15.77 -15.18 -3.72
C THR A 37 -16.09 -14.41 -2.44
N THR A 38 -17.29 -13.84 -2.37
CA THR A 38 -17.74 -13.11 -1.19
C THR A 38 -17.81 -14.05 -0.01
N GLY A 39 -16.99 -13.78 1.00
CA GLY A 39 -17.06 -14.44 2.30
C GLY A 39 -18.28 -13.99 3.10
N ASN A 40 -18.55 -14.73 4.13
CA ASN A 40 -19.64 -14.43 5.07
C ASN A 40 -19.14 -13.65 6.30
N CYS A 41 -17.96 -13.05 6.23
CA CYS A 41 -17.30 -12.34 7.34
C CYS A 41 -16.58 -11.07 6.87
N ALA A 42 -16.30 -10.16 7.80
CA ALA A 42 -15.58 -8.92 7.54
C ALA A 42 -14.05 -9.17 7.41
N TRP A 43 -13.38 -8.42 6.53
CA TRP A 43 -11.91 -8.41 6.38
C TRP A 43 -11.33 -9.79 6.04
N GLU A 44 -11.84 -10.39 4.98
CA GLU A 44 -11.52 -11.75 4.54
C GLU A 44 -10.05 -11.95 4.17
N VAL A 45 -9.39 -10.90 3.69
CA VAL A 45 -7.99 -10.96 3.29
C VAL A 45 -7.16 -10.12 4.27
N HIS A 46 -6.16 -10.78 4.85
CA HIS A 46 -5.09 -10.11 5.57
C HIS A 46 -3.81 -10.28 4.76
N ALA A 47 -3.18 -9.17 4.39
CA ALA A 47 -1.93 -9.17 3.66
C ALA A 47 -0.89 -8.32 4.38
N ASP A 48 0.25 -8.91 4.59
CA ASP A 48 1.51 -8.27 4.90
C ASP A 48 2.60 -9.00 4.10
N PRO A 49 3.81 -8.47 4.01
CA PRO A 49 4.85 -9.12 3.22
C PRO A 49 5.21 -10.55 3.64
N ALA A 50 4.97 -10.93 4.89
CA ALA A 50 5.22 -12.29 5.38
C ALA A 50 4.10 -13.27 5.01
N LEU A 51 2.85 -12.78 4.93
CA LEU A 51 1.66 -13.59 4.63
C LEU A 51 1.37 -13.61 3.12
N LEU A 52 1.43 -12.45 2.47
CA LEU A 52 1.09 -12.29 1.06
C LEU A 52 2.06 -11.32 0.38
N ASN A 53 3.09 -11.87 -0.23
CA ASN A 53 4.16 -11.10 -0.88
C ASN A 53 3.87 -10.89 -2.36
N VAL A 54 2.91 -10.00 -2.66
CA VAL A 54 2.51 -9.62 -4.02
C VAL A 54 2.08 -8.15 -4.05
N ALA A 55 1.97 -7.55 -5.23
CA ALA A 55 1.57 -6.16 -5.44
C ALA A 55 2.53 -5.13 -4.82
N TYR A 56 3.83 -5.43 -4.79
CA TYR A 56 4.89 -4.58 -4.24
C TYR A 56 4.59 -4.12 -2.80
N PRO A 57 4.37 -5.04 -1.86
CA PRO A 57 4.01 -4.65 -0.51
C PRO A 57 5.12 -3.88 0.17
N ASP A 58 4.75 -3.05 1.15
CA ASP A 58 5.70 -2.33 2.01
C ASP A 58 5.80 -3.05 3.35
N SER A 59 7.02 -3.26 3.86
CA SER A 59 7.22 -3.92 5.16
C SER A 59 6.78 -3.06 6.35
N GLY A 60 6.58 -1.76 6.15
CA GLY A 60 6.03 -0.85 7.16
C GLY A 60 4.51 -0.85 7.23
N ALA A 61 3.82 -1.69 6.43
CA ALA A 61 2.37 -1.65 6.27
C ALA A 61 1.71 -3.02 6.46
N THR A 62 0.47 -2.98 6.96
CA THR A 62 -0.45 -4.10 7.02
C THR A 62 -1.73 -3.73 6.28
N TYR A 63 -2.30 -4.70 5.57
CA TYR A 63 -3.45 -4.50 4.68
C TYR A 63 -4.57 -5.48 5.01
N TYR A 64 -5.80 -4.99 5.06
CA TYR A 64 -7.00 -5.82 5.20
C TYR A 64 -7.96 -5.47 4.08
N ALA A 65 -8.49 -6.49 3.37
CA ALA A 65 -9.46 -6.27 2.32
C ALA A 65 -10.85 -6.77 2.76
N LEU A 66 -11.85 -5.94 2.45
CA LEU A 66 -13.26 -6.25 2.52
C LEU A 66 -13.79 -6.43 1.10
N LEU A 67 -14.42 -7.57 0.84
CA LEU A 67 -14.96 -7.95 -0.46
C LEU A 67 -16.44 -8.26 -0.32
N LEU A 68 -17.31 -7.45 -0.93
CA LEU A 68 -18.76 -7.62 -0.87
C LEU A 68 -19.39 -7.51 -2.27
N PRO A 69 -20.52 -8.16 -2.50
CA PRO A 69 -21.31 -7.88 -3.69
C PRO A 69 -21.69 -6.41 -3.73
N GLY A 70 -21.75 -5.81 -4.91
CA GLY A 70 -22.23 -4.44 -5.08
C GLY A 70 -23.71 -4.48 -5.52
N LEU A 71 -24.62 -3.99 -4.67
CA LEU A 71 -26.03 -3.91 -4.99
C LEU A 71 -26.49 -2.45 -5.06
N PRO A 72 -27.32 -2.07 -6.04
CA PRO A 72 -27.84 -0.72 -6.12
C PRO A 72 -28.56 -0.29 -4.83
N GLY A 73 -28.14 0.85 -4.26
CA GLY A 73 -28.67 1.36 -2.99
C GLY A 73 -28.05 0.75 -1.73
N GLU A 74 -27.06 -0.12 -1.90
CA GLU A 74 -26.29 -0.67 -0.78
C GLU A 74 -25.31 0.37 -0.23
N THR A 75 -25.20 0.39 1.10
CA THR A 75 -24.14 1.09 1.82
C THR A 75 -23.52 0.16 2.85
N VAL A 76 -22.25 0.38 3.12
CA VAL A 76 -21.50 -0.35 4.14
C VAL A 76 -20.95 0.63 5.16
N THR A 77 -21.33 0.46 6.43
CA THR A 77 -20.76 1.23 7.52
C THR A 77 -19.57 0.47 8.11
N ILE A 78 -18.42 1.13 8.15
CA ILE A 78 -17.19 0.66 8.77
C ILE A 78 -16.98 1.50 10.02
N ALA A 79 -17.13 0.91 11.21
CA ALA A 79 -17.03 1.60 12.50
C ALA A 79 -15.85 1.07 13.29
N GLY A 80 -14.90 1.94 13.63
CA GLY A 80 -13.64 1.58 14.26
C GLY A 80 -13.11 2.60 15.25
N GLN A 81 -11.87 2.36 15.64
CA GLN A 81 -11.06 3.28 16.44
C GLN A 81 -9.79 3.62 15.65
N PHE A 82 -9.39 4.89 15.68
CA PHE A 82 -8.10 5.29 15.09
C PHE A 82 -6.96 4.50 15.74
N PRO A 83 -6.10 3.80 14.97
CA PRO A 83 -5.00 3.03 15.52
C PRO A 83 -3.90 3.90 16.13
N HIS A 84 -3.08 3.32 17.01
CA HIS A 84 -1.80 3.88 17.41
C HIS A 84 -0.78 3.54 16.31
N ALA A 85 -0.74 4.37 15.29
CA ALA A 85 0.10 4.21 14.11
C ALA A 85 0.44 5.57 13.53
N ARG A 86 1.25 5.60 12.46
CA ARG A 86 1.61 6.84 11.78
C ARG A 86 0.59 7.25 10.71
N TYR A 87 -0.05 6.26 10.07
CA TYR A 87 -0.98 6.50 8.98
C TYR A 87 -2.00 5.34 8.90
N MET A 88 -3.21 5.68 8.47
CA MET A 88 -4.23 4.72 8.04
C MET A 88 -5.06 5.29 6.89
N SER A 89 -5.63 4.42 6.06
CA SER A 89 -6.60 4.82 5.03
C SER A 89 -7.59 3.71 4.71
N PHE A 90 -8.70 4.12 4.08
CA PHE A 90 -9.64 3.25 3.39
C PHE A 90 -9.72 3.68 1.93
N THR A 91 -9.51 2.75 1.01
CA THR A 91 -9.55 3.00 -0.43
C THR A 91 -10.46 2.00 -1.10
N THR A 92 -11.36 2.46 -1.97
CA THR A 92 -12.16 1.60 -2.85
C THR A 92 -11.44 1.36 -4.17
N TYR A 93 -11.68 0.20 -4.79
CA TYR A 93 -11.02 -0.21 -6.04
C TYR A 93 -12.02 -0.68 -7.07
N ASP A 94 -11.70 -0.45 -8.34
CA ASP A 94 -12.42 -1.01 -9.48
C ASP A 94 -11.98 -2.45 -9.79
N ASP A 95 -12.63 -3.08 -10.75
CA ASP A 95 -12.37 -4.47 -11.15
C ASP A 95 -10.98 -4.68 -11.77
N THR A 96 -10.25 -3.59 -12.06
CA THR A 96 -8.87 -3.58 -12.54
C THR A 96 -7.86 -3.24 -11.44
N THR A 97 -8.30 -3.24 -10.17
CA THR A 97 -7.51 -2.91 -9.00
C THR A 97 -7.00 -1.46 -8.93
N GLN A 98 -7.62 -0.58 -9.73
CA GLN A 98 -7.32 0.85 -9.68
C GLN A 98 -8.11 1.53 -8.56
N PRO A 99 -7.51 2.49 -7.83
CA PRO A 99 -8.23 3.24 -6.82
C PRO A 99 -9.36 4.06 -7.46
N VAL A 100 -10.52 4.02 -6.83
CA VAL A 100 -11.72 4.75 -7.23
C VAL A 100 -11.92 5.97 -6.35
N ASP A 101 -11.87 5.76 -5.02
CA ASP A 101 -12.08 6.79 -4.01
C ASP A 101 -11.32 6.43 -2.73
N GLU A 102 -11.01 7.42 -1.90
CA GLU A 102 -10.21 7.25 -0.69
C GLU A 102 -10.60 8.22 0.42
N VAL A 103 -10.46 7.76 1.67
CA VAL A 103 -10.34 8.60 2.85
C VAL A 103 -9.11 8.21 3.65
N ASP A 104 -8.23 9.16 3.87
CA ASP A 104 -7.05 9.01 4.71
C ASP A 104 -7.34 9.42 6.17
N ASP A 105 -6.37 9.18 7.02
CA ASP A 105 -6.47 9.46 8.46
C ASP A 105 -6.73 10.94 8.79
N GLN A 106 -6.28 11.89 7.97
CA GLN A 106 -6.49 13.33 8.22
C GLN A 106 -7.88 13.79 7.78
N SER A 107 -8.43 13.17 6.75
CA SER A 107 -9.75 13.50 6.21
C SER A 107 -10.89 12.85 6.99
N ILE A 108 -10.64 11.77 7.75
CA ILE A 108 -11.67 11.12 8.57
C ILE A 108 -12.04 12.01 9.77
N VAL A 109 -13.30 12.41 9.82
CA VAL A 109 -13.88 13.12 10.95
C VAL A 109 -14.19 12.11 12.07
N ALA A 110 -13.69 12.37 13.28
CA ALA A 110 -13.98 11.54 14.45
C ALA A 110 -15.47 11.62 14.86
N ASP A 111 -15.96 10.55 15.47
CA ASP A 111 -17.30 10.50 16.02
C ASP A 111 -17.50 11.53 17.16
N GLN A 112 -18.72 11.90 17.43
CA GLN A 112 -19.06 12.83 18.51
C GLN A 112 -18.45 12.35 19.84
N GLY A 113 -17.69 13.22 20.50
CA GLY A 113 -17.00 12.92 21.76
C GLY A 113 -15.66 12.20 21.59
N SER A 114 -15.26 11.95 20.36
CA SER A 114 -13.93 11.39 20.00
C SER A 114 -13.04 12.44 19.34
N SER A 115 -11.75 12.17 19.27
CA SER A 115 -10.77 13.00 18.60
C SER A 115 -10.00 12.19 17.55
N ASN A 116 -9.59 12.86 16.46
CA ASN A 116 -8.71 12.28 15.48
C ASN A 116 -7.24 12.50 15.89
N PRO A 117 -6.48 11.43 16.23
CA PRO A 117 -5.11 11.54 16.70
C PRO A 117 -4.08 11.79 15.59
N PHE A 118 -4.50 11.78 14.31
CA PHE A 118 -3.61 11.95 13.16
C PHE A 118 -3.48 13.41 12.71
N LEU A 119 -4.32 14.29 13.24
CA LEU A 119 -4.22 15.71 12.92
C LEU A 119 -2.95 16.34 13.52
N PRO A 120 -2.28 17.26 12.83
CA PRO A 120 -1.12 17.94 13.36
C PRO A 120 -1.37 18.57 14.74
N GLY A 121 -0.53 18.25 15.73
CA GLY A 121 -0.68 18.71 17.10
C GLY A 121 -1.70 17.97 17.96
N ALA A 122 -2.40 16.97 17.41
CA ALA A 122 -3.39 16.19 18.14
C ALA A 122 -2.75 15.31 19.23
N ASP A 123 -3.52 15.12 20.31
CA ASP A 123 -3.20 14.17 21.37
C ASP A 123 -3.41 12.73 20.87
N ARG A 124 -2.33 11.96 20.75
CA ARG A 124 -2.32 10.57 20.34
C ARG A 124 -2.63 9.60 21.49
N THR A 125 -2.65 10.09 22.72
CA THR A 125 -2.90 9.28 23.93
C THR A 125 -4.38 9.15 24.28
N SER A 126 -5.27 9.94 23.64
CA SER A 126 -6.71 9.91 23.89
C SER A 126 -7.29 8.51 23.69
N ALA A 127 -8.07 8.03 24.65
CA ALA A 127 -8.83 6.79 24.56
C ALA A 127 -10.13 6.95 23.74
N GLN A 128 -10.66 8.18 23.59
CA GLN A 128 -11.82 8.50 22.78
C GLN A 128 -11.37 8.76 21.34
N ARG A 129 -11.39 7.71 20.53
CA ARG A 129 -10.85 7.73 19.15
C ARG A 129 -11.72 7.03 18.12
N ALA A 130 -13.05 6.99 18.38
CA ALA A 130 -13.99 6.34 17.48
C ALA A 130 -14.21 7.14 16.19
N TYR A 131 -14.44 6.42 15.12
CA TYR A 131 -14.85 6.93 13.82
C TYR A 131 -15.80 5.95 13.12
N HIS A 132 -16.52 6.45 12.13
CA HIS A 132 -17.17 5.62 11.13
C HIS A 132 -16.91 6.15 9.72
N VAL A 133 -16.86 5.23 8.76
CA VAL A 133 -16.76 5.52 7.32
C VAL A 133 -17.93 4.81 6.64
N THR A 134 -18.57 5.46 5.67
CA THR A 134 -19.67 4.88 4.90
C THR A 134 -19.22 4.64 3.46
N VAL A 135 -19.19 3.39 3.02
CA VAL A 135 -18.98 3.03 1.61
C VAL A 135 -20.33 2.98 0.91
N VAL A 136 -20.47 3.69 -0.19
CA VAL A 136 -21.68 3.76 -1.01
C VAL A 136 -21.42 3.06 -2.33
N PHE A 137 -22.25 2.05 -2.65
CA PHE A 137 -22.19 1.44 -3.99
C PHE A 137 -22.83 2.37 -5.01
N GLY A 138 -22.00 3.17 -5.67
CA GLY A 138 -22.43 4.18 -6.62
C GLY A 138 -21.48 5.36 -6.74
N ARG A 139 -21.98 6.45 -7.32
CA ARG A 139 -21.25 7.69 -7.58
C ARG A 139 -21.47 8.71 -6.45
N PRO A 140 -20.46 9.54 -6.12
CA PRO A 140 -20.64 10.64 -5.19
C PRO A 140 -21.65 11.66 -5.70
N PRO A 141 -22.45 12.27 -4.80
CA PRO A 141 -23.23 13.48 -5.11
C PRO A 141 -22.30 14.69 -5.31
N GLY A 142 -22.86 15.83 -5.71
CA GLY A 142 -22.08 17.06 -5.89
C GLY A 142 -21.47 17.60 -4.58
N ASP A 143 -22.04 17.27 -3.44
CA ASP A 143 -21.54 17.58 -2.10
C ASP A 143 -21.58 16.30 -1.27
N PRO A 144 -20.52 15.48 -1.29
CA PRO A 144 -20.48 14.22 -0.56
C PRO A 144 -20.37 14.44 0.96
N PRO A 145 -21.09 13.64 1.77
CA PRO A 145 -20.93 13.68 3.23
C PRO A 145 -19.48 13.36 3.64
N ALA A 146 -19.06 13.90 4.78
CA ALA A 146 -17.79 13.53 5.40
C ALA A 146 -17.75 12.01 5.64
N ASN A 147 -16.56 11.42 5.59
CA ASN A 147 -16.31 9.99 5.77
C ASN A 147 -17.07 9.08 4.80
N ALA A 148 -17.47 9.58 3.63
CA ALA A 148 -18.11 8.76 2.60
C ALA A 148 -17.08 8.35 1.54
N LEU A 149 -17.14 7.07 1.16
CA LEU A 149 -16.38 6.45 0.07
C LEU A 149 -17.33 5.93 -0.99
N TYR A 150 -16.92 5.99 -2.24
CA TYR A 150 -17.75 5.59 -3.37
C TYR A 150 -17.07 4.52 -4.22
N THR A 151 -17.88 3.66 -4.87
CA THR A 151 -17.37 2.63 -5.79
C THR A 151 -17.36 3.08 -7.25
N THR A 152 -17.77 4.31 -7.50
CA THR A 152 -17.66 5.00 -8.81
C THR A 152 -17.09 6.38 -8.57
N ASN A 153 -16.04 6.77 -9.30
CA ASN A 153 -15.44 8.09 -9.12
C ASN A 153 -16.37 9.21 -9.65
N ALA A 154 -16.12 10.46 -9.22
CA ALA A 154 -16.94 11.62 -9.57
C ALA A 154 -17.12 11.79 -11.09
N GLY A 155 -16.10 11.52 -11.88
CA GLY A 155 -16.13 11.58 -13.35
C GLY A 155 -16.88 10.42 -14.01
N GLY A 156 -17.18 9.34 -13.29
CA GLY A 156 -17.79 8.13 -13.85
C GLY A 156 -16.89 7.36 -14.82
N THR A 157 -15.60 7.64 -14.81
CA THR A 157 -14.61 6.99 -15.67
C THR A 157 -14.07 5.69 -15.06
N ARG A 158 -14.26 5.51 -13.74
CA ARG A 158 -13.93 4.31 -12.99
C ARG A 158 -15.15 3.90 -12.17
N ALA A 159 -15.51 2.64 -12.24
CA ALA A 159 -16.61 2.05 -11.49
C ALA A 159 -16.27 0.59 -11.18
N ALA A 160 -16.58 0.16 -9.96
CA ALA A 160 -16.45 -1.22 -9.54
C ALA A 160 -17.77 -1.97 -9.73
N SER A 161 -17.69 -3.26 -10.06
CA SER A 161 -18.83 -4.16 -10.11
C SER A 161 -19.17 -4.78 -8.74
N ALA A 162 -18.26 -4.62 -7.77
CA ALA A 162 -18.36 -5.10 -6.39
C ALA A 162 -17.83 -4.03 -5.44
N ILE A 163 -18.10 -4.18 -4.14
CA ILE A 163 -17.48 -3.36 -3.10
C ILE A 163 -16.14 -4.01 -2.72
N VAL A 164 -15.04 -3.39 -3.12
CA VAL A 164 -13.68 -3.76 -2.72
C VAL A 164 -13.10 -2.60 -1.93
N VAL A 165 -12.84 -2.82 -0.64
CA VAL A 165 -12.23 -1.82 0.25
C VAL A 165 -10.94 -2.36 0.81
N LEU A 166 -9.87 -1.60 0.70
CA LEU A 166 -8.61 -1.90 1.37
C LEU A 166 -8.41 -0.95 2.54
N TYR A 167 -8.30 -1.52 3.74
CA TYR A 167 -7.87 -0.84 4.96
C TYR A 167 -6.38 -1.00 5.13
N ARG A 168 -5.66 0.10 5.34
CA ARG A 168 -4.21 0.15 5.52
C ARG A 168 -3.85 0.73 6.87
N VAL A 169 -2.85 0.13 7.52
CA VAL A 169 -2.18 0.68 8.69
C VAL A 169 -0.68 0.68 8.44
N TYR A 170 -0.04 1.84 8.58
CA TYR A 170 1.39 2.01 8.41
C TYR A 170 2.06 2.42 9.72
N VAL A 171 3.18 1.80 9.99
CA VAL A 171 4.07 2.12 11.13
C VAL A 171 3.28 2.18 12.43
N PRO A 172 2.77 1.02 12.90
CA PRO A 172 2.19 0.94 14.25
C PRO A 172 3.24 1.33 15.29
N ASP A 173 2.77 1.90 16.40
CA ASP A 173 3.65 2.31 17.50
C ASP A 173 4.33 1.08 18.12
N GLU A 174 5.54 1.24 18.65
CA GLU A 174 6.26 0.16 19.30
C GLU A 174 5.45 -0.41 20.49
N GLY A 175 5.44 -1.74 20.60
CA GLY A 175 4.74 -2.46 21.68
C GLY A 175 3.25 -2.72 21.43
N VAL A 176 2.68 -2.29 20.30
CA VAL A 176 1.34 -2.68 19.86
C VAL A 176 1.40 -3.66 18.67
N ASP A 177 0.27 -4.26 18.32
CA ASP A 177 0.17 -5.14 17.17
C ASP A 177 0.13 -4.37 15.83
N ALA A 178 0.06 -5.10 14.72
CA ALA A 178 0.03 -4.54 13.37
C ALA A 178 -1.22 -3.67 13.09
N LEU A 179 -2.27 -3.79 13.91
CA LEU A 179 -3.46 -2.94 13.87
C LEU A 179 -3.34 -1.67 14.73
N GLY A 180 -2.19 -1.45 15.37
CA GLY A 180 -2.00 -0.30 16.25
C GLY A 180 -2.77 -0.40 17.56
N GLY A 181 -2.92 -1.62 18.11
CA GLY A 181 -3.54 -1.87 19.42
C GLY A 181 -5.05 -1.66 19.46
N VAL A 182 -5.72 -1.64 18.33
CA VAL A 182 -7.20 -1.55 18.22
C VAL A 182 -7.76 -2.74 17.43
N PRO A 183 -9.00 -3.18 17.68
CA PRO A 183 -9.61 -4.23 16.89
C PRO A 183 -9.84 -3.78 15.43
N LEU A 184 -9.98 -4.74 14.51
CA LEU A 184 -10.47 -4.45 13.17
C LEU A 184 -11.83 -3.71 13.23
N PRO A 185 -12.07 -2.75 12.33
CA PRO A 185 -13.33 -2.03 12.29
C PRO A 185 -14.51 -2.98 12.03
N ARG A 186 -15.61 -2.79 12.74
CA ARG A 186 -16.84 -3.54 12.51
C ARG A 186 -17.49 -3.11 11.21
N VAL A 187 -18.04 -4.08 10.49
CA VAL A 187 -18.66 -3.87 9.19
C VAL A 187 -20.16 -4.17 9.27
N THR A 188 -20.98 -3.20 8.89
CA THR A 188 -22.44 -3.35 8.80
C THR A 188 -22.87 -3.07 7.37
N VAL A 189 -23.50 -4.05 6.73
CA VAL A 189 -24.11 -3.91 5.40
C VAL A 189 -25.54 -3.41 5.57
N ASN A 190 -25.91 -2.35 4.84
CA ASN A 190 -27.23 -1.74 4.85
C ASN A 190 -27.85 -1.78 3.46
N LEU A 191 -29.02 -2.38 3.30
CA LEU A 191 -29.74 -2.49 2.04
C LEU A 191 -31.25 -2.50 2.27
N ALA A 192 -31.98 -1.61 1.60
CA ALA A 192 -33.45 -1.57 1.56
C ALA A 192 -34.14 -1.68 2.92
N GLY A 193 -33.60 -1.00 3.95
CA GLY A 193 -34.12 -1.00 5.31
C GLY A 193 -33.67 -2.17 6.18
N TRP A 194 -32.80 -3.03 5.68
CA TRP A 194 -32.14 -4.10 6.43
C TRP A 194 -30.71 -3.68 6.78
N SER A 195 -30.27 -4.04 7.99
CA SER A 195 -28.89 -3.87 8.44
C SER A 195 -28.38 -5.18 9.01
N VAL A 196 -27.23 -5.64 8.53
CA VAL A 196 -26.60 -6.89 8.95
C VAL A 196 -25.14 -6.59 9.34
N ASN A 197 -24.80 -6.93 10.58
CA ASN A 197 -23.41 -6.92 11.01
C ASN A 197 -22.73 -8.16 10.46
N LEU A 198 -21.62 -7.98 9.74
CA LEU A 198 -20.78 -9.10 9.36
C LEU A 198 -20.02 -9.59 10.59
N PRO A 199 -19.95 -10.90 10.82
CA PRO A 199 -19.10 -11.45 11.87
C PRO A 199 -17.63 -11.21 11.47
N ASP A 200 -16.76 -11.12 12.47
CA ASP A 200 -15.31 -11.16 12.21
C ASP A 200 -14.96 -12.49 11.55
N CYS A 201 -14.06 -12.45 10.58
CA CYS A 201 -13.51 -13.70 10.05
C CYS A 201 -12.80 -14.44 11.19
N PRO A 202 -13.03 -15.75 11.39
CA PRO A 202 -12.21 -16.54 12.30
C PRO A 202 -10.77 -16.29 11.87
N SER A 203 -9.93 -15.89 12.85
CA SER A 203 -8.55 -15.38 12.67
C SER A 203 -7.96 -15.93 11.40
N ALA A 204 -7.81 -15.11 10.38
CA ALA A 204 -7.57 -15.59 9.04
C ALA A 204 -6.47 -16.63 9.14
N SER A 205 -6.81 -17.90 9.07
CA SER A 205 -5.87 -18.89 8.64
C SER A 205 -5.41 -18.27 7.34
N ALA A 206 -4.16 -17.75 7.36
CA ALA A 206 -3.55 -17.15 6.18
C ALA A 206 -3.95 -18.07 5.05
N PRO A 207 -4.70 -17.60 4.01
CA PRO A 207 -5.10 -18.49 2.93
C PRO A 207 -3.84 -19.23 2.59
N ALA A 208 -3.89 -20.57 2.55
CA ALA A 208 -2.68 -21.37 2.44
C ALA A 208 -1.87 -20.71 1.35
N ALA A 209 -0.61 -20.34 1.61
CA ALA A 209 0.17 -19.41 0.77
C ALA A 209 0.18 -19.78 -0.73
N GLY A 210 -0.32 -20.98 -1.07
CA GLY A 210 -0.62 -21.45 -2.41
C GLY A 210 -1.97 -21.00 -3.00
N GLU A 211 -3.02 -20.78 -2.21
CA GLU A 211 -4.36 -20.44 -2.76
C GLU A 211 -4.49 -18.96 -3.10
N VAL A 212 -3.96 -18.06 -2.27
CA VAL A 212 -3.98 -16.62 -2.59
C VAL A 212 -2.93 -16.27 -3.64
N ASN A 213 -1.79 -16.94 -3.65
CA ASN A 213 -0.79 -16.79 -4.72
C ASN A 213 -1.33 -17.21 -6.10
N THR A 214 -2.26 -18.15 -6.17
CA THR A 214 -2.90 -18.54 -7.44
C THR A 214 -3.93 -17.52 -7.89
N THR A 215 -4.74 -16.99 -6.97
CA THR A 215 -5.81 -16.03 -7.30
C THR A 215 -5.26 -14.66 -7.68
N VAL A 216 -4.15 -14.21 -7.07
CA VAL A 216 -3.51 -12.93 -7.41
C VAL A 216 -2.53 -13.09 -8.58
N ALA A 217 -1.92 -14.25 -8.76
CA ALA A 217 -1.09 -14.55 -9.95
C ALA A 217 -1.91 -14.71 -11.23
N ASP A 218 -3.21 -15.05 -11.12
CA ASP A 218 -4.16 -15.08 -12.23
C ASP A 218 -4.69 -13.69 -12.61
N LEU A 219 -4.43 -12.65 -11.78
CA LEU A 219 -4.60 -11.27 -12.20
C LEU A 219 -3.62 -11.03 -13.36
N ALA A 220 -4.10 -10.41 -14.43
CA ALA A 220 -3.26 -10.07 -15.57
C ALA A 220 -1.92 -9.49 -15.10
N PRO A 221 -0.80 -9.87 -15.75
CA PRO A 221 0.50 -9.33 -15.35
C PRO A 221 0.38 -7.81 -15.29
N PRO A 222 0.95 -7.17 -14.24
CA PRO A 222 0.88 -5.73 -14.12
C PRO A 222 1.41 -5.11 -15.40
N PRO A 223 0.86 -3.98 -15.85
CA PRO A 223 1.57 -3.17 -16.79
C PRO A 223 2.94 -2.91 -16.18
N VAL A 224 3.97 -3.21 -16.95
CA VAL A 224 5.35 -3.21 -16.48
C VAL A 224 5.66 -1.82 -15.93
N PRO A 225 6.05 -1.70 -14.63
CA PRO A 225 6.46 -0.40 -14.10
C PRO A 225 7.57 0.15 -14.98
N VAL A 226 7.54 1.44 -15.25
CA VAL A 226 8.68 2.12 -15.85
C VAL A 226 9.84 2.06 -14.84
N PRO A 227 11.05 1.70 -15.27
CA PRO A 227 11.56 1.41 -16.60
C PRO A 227 11.34 -0.05 -17.03
N THR A 228 11.26 -0.28 -18.34
CA THR A 228 11.10 -1.62 -18.93
C THR A 228 12.42 -2.40 -19.05
N ALA A 229 13.56 -1.73 -18.91
CA ALA A 229 14.89 -2.32 -18.97
C ALA A 229 15.88 -1.58 -18.06
N ALA A 230 16.77 -2.32 -17.42
CA ALA A 230 17.89 -1.74 -16.69
C ALA A 230 18.85 -1.02 -17.63
N THR A 231 19.40 0.11 -17.19
CA THR A 231 20.34 0.95 -17.93
C THR A 231 21.66 1.13 -17.19
N SER A 232 22.69 1.58 -17.91
CA SER A 232 23.96 2.03 -17.33
C SER A 232 24.37 3.36 -17.99
N PRO A 233 24.43 4.47 -17.21
CA PRO A 233 24.15 4.56 -15.78
C PRO A 233 22.68 4.28 -15.44
N PRO A 234 22.38 3.85 -14.20
CA PRO A 234 21.01 3.66 -13.74
C PRO A 234 20.30 5.00 -13.53
N VAL A 235 19.00 5.08 -13.80
CA VAL A 235 18.21 6.31 -13.73
C VAL A 235 16.88 6.05 -13.04
N TRP A 236 16.52 6.88 -12.07
CA TRP A 236 15.20 6.89 -11.46
C TRP A 236 14.18 7.57 -12.37
N HIS A 237 12.96 7.05 -12.35
CA HIS A 237 11.82 7.60 -13.08
C HIS A 237 10.61 7.73 -12.17
N LYS A 238 9.93 8.87 -12.24
CA LYS A 238 8.62 9.02 -11.60
C LYS A 238 7.62 8.06 -12.24
N VAL A 239 6.91 7.32 -11.40
CA VAL A 239 5.84 6.44 -11.86
C VAL A 239 4.61 7.28 -12.17
N VAL A 240 4.06 7.13 -13.35
CA VAL A 240 2.89 7.90 -13.79
C VAL A 240 1.73 6.99 -14.18
N GLY A 241 0.53 7.47 -13.94
CA GLY A 241 -0.70 7.00 -14.57
C GLY A 241 -0.98 5.50 -14.48
N GLY A 242 -0.91 4.89 -13.30
CA GLY A 242 -1.30 3.50 -13.13
C GLY A 242 -0.23 2.47 -13.54
N ALA A 243 1.04 2.87 -13.66
CA ALA A 243 2.14 1.98 -13.94
C ALA A 243 2.49 1.01 -12.79
N ILE A 244 2.06 1.33 -11.55
CA ILE A 244 1.97 0.39 -10.42
C ILE A 244 0.48 0.18 -10.16
N GLN A 245 -0.11 -0.83 -10.80
CA GLN A 245 -1.57 -0.91 -10.91
C GLN A 245 -2.25 -1.86 -9.93
N TYR A 246 -1.51 -2.48 -9.00
CA TYR A 246 -2.17 -3.33 -8.03
C TYR A 246 -2.41 -2.60 -6.73
N PHE A 247 -3.67 -2.26 -6.46
CA PHE A 247 -4.09 -1.69 -5.20
C PHE A 247 -3.21 -0.51 -4.76
N ALA A 248 -2.84 0.37 -5.72
CA ALA A 248 -2.05 1.55 -5.42
C ALA A 248 -2.71 2.38 -4.31
N ASN A 249 -1.89 2.93 -3.42
CA ASN A 249 -2.34 3.91 -2.44
C ASN A 249 -2.28 5.29 -3.09
N PRO A 250 -3.41 6.01 -3.25
CA PRO A 250 -3.43 7.36 -3.84
C PRO A 250 -2.57 8.39 -3.11
N ASP A 251 -2.33 8.18 -1.79
CA ASP A 251 -1.46 9.06 -0.99
C ASP A 251 0.03 8.88 -1.28
N ASN A 252 0.41 7.84 -2.03
CA ASN A 252 1.78 7.58 -2.40
C ASN A 252 2.09 8.05 -3.81
N GLU A 253 3.26 8.69 -3.97
CA GLU A 253 3.95 8.85 -5.24
C GLU A 253 5.27 8.08 -5.23
N TYR A 254 5.70 7.63 -6.40
CA TYR A 254 6.81 6.70 -6.50
C TYR A 254 7.88 7.16 -7.47
N LEU A 255 9.17 6.94 -7.09
CA LEU A 255 10.25 6.77 -8.05
C LEU A 255 10.53 5.27 -8.23
N SER A 256 10.74 4.85 -9.46
CA SER A 256 11.14 3.49 -9.81
C SER A 256 12.49 3.47 -10.53
N LEU A 257 13.25 2.43 -10.27
CA LEU A 257 14.55 2.19 -10.87
C LEU A 257 14.73 0.69 -11.13
N LEU A 258 15.01 0.29 -12.35
CA LEU A 258 15.38 -1.08 -12.67
C LEU A 258 16.90 -1.18 -12.79
N VAL A 259 17.51 -2.06 -12.00
CA VAL A 259 18.94 -2.36 -12.02
C VAL A 259 19.19 -3.78 -12.50
N GLY A 260 20.26 -4.01 -13.23
CA GLY A 260 20.61 -5.31 -13.82
C GLY A 260 22.02 -5.75 -13.46
N ASP A 261 22.18 -7.02 -13.05
CA ASP A 261 23.47 -7.59 -12.61
C ASP A 261 24.54 -7.64 -13.72
N ARG A 262 24.11 -7.55 -14.98
CA ARG A 262 25.01 -7.42 -16.17
C ARG A 262 25.83 -6.13 -16.17
N TYR A 263 25.40 -5.11 -15.44
CA TYR A 263 26.14 -3.84 -15.30
C TYR A 263 26.93 -3.76 -13.99
N GLY A 264 26.62 -4.60 -13.02
CA GLY A 264 27.28 -4.66 -11.72
C GLY A 264 26.42 -5.36 -10.68
N ARG A 265 27.04 -6.10 -9.78
CA ARG A 265 26.33 -6.90 -8.74
C ARG A 265 26.10 -6.17 -7.43
N VAL A 266 26.55 -4.93 -7.35
CA VAL A 266 26.37 -4.03 -6.22
C VAL A 266 25.91 -2.69 -6.78
N VAL A 267 24.87 -2.14 -6.21
CA VAL A 267 24.39 -0.78 -6.49
C VAL A 267 24.51 0.04 -5.22
N VAL A 268 25.02 1.25 -5.35
CA VAL A 268 25.11 2.22 -4.26
C VAL A 268 24.15 3.37 -4.53
N ILE A 269 23.31 3.67 -3.56
CA ILE A 269 22.29 4.73 -3.60
C ILE A 269 22.62 5.71 -2.48
N ARG A 270 22.64 7.01 -2.78
CA ARG A 270 22.84 8.08 -1.78
C ARG A 270 21.83 9.18 -1.98
N GLY A 271 21.36 9.77 -0.90
CA GLY A 271 20.40 10.87 -0.94
C GLY A 271 20.17 11.45 0.46
N GLU A 272 19.32 12.44 0.51
CA GLU A 272 18.84 13.03 1.76
C GLU A 272 17.47 12.45 2.13
N LEU A 273 17.29 12.10 3.41
CA LEU A 273 16.05 11.56 3.92
C LEU A 273 15.13 12.72 4.34
N PRO A 274 13.93 12.85 3.77
CA PRO A 274 12.95 13.85 4.22
C PRO A 274 12.60 13.69 5.70
N THR A 275 12.23 14.78 6.36
CA THR A 275 11.69 14.73 7.72
C THR A 275 10.32 14.08 7.74
N TYR A 276 9.99 13.39 8.83
CA TYR A 276 8.75 12.65 9.03
C TYR A 276 8.28 12.72 10.48
N PRO A 277 6.99 12.47 10.78
CA PRO A 277 6.50 12.33 12.14
C PRO A 277 7.08 11.06 12.80
N ALA A 278 7.92 11.21 13.83
CA ALA A 278 8.50 10.08 14.56
C ALA A 278 7.48 9.52 15.57
N THR A 279 6.50 8.77 15.08
CA THR A 279 5.41 8.22 15.89
C THR A 279 5.68 6.82 16.39
N GLU A 280 6.61 6.10 15.77
CA GLU A 280 6.91 4.69 16.02
C GLU A 280 7.30 4.39 17.48
N THR A 281 7.84 5.37 18.18
CA THR A 281 8.19 5.26 19.60
C THR A 281 7.05 5.59 20.55
N GLY A 282 5.81 5.73 20.06
CA GLY A 282 4.64 6.07 20.88
C GLY A 282 4.56 7.56 21.27
N ALA A 283 4.96 8.46 20.38
CA ALA A 283 4.88 9.90 20.62
C ALA A 283 3.47 10.34 21.04
N ALA A 284 3.38 11.10 22.12
CA ALA A 284 2.09 11.54 22.68
C ALA A 284 1.35 12.57 21.82
N VAL A 285 2.07 13.27 20.94
CA VAL A 285 1.52 14.31 20.06
C VAL A 285 1.88 14.01 18.64
N MET A 286 0.93 14.20 17.72
CA MET A 286 1.16 14.05 16.28
C MET A 286 1.98 15.21 15.76
N THR A 287 3.21 14.93 15.35
CA THR A 287 4.11 15.93 14.75
C THR A 287 3.92 15.97 13.23
N THR A 288 4.57 16.92 12.58
CA THR A 288 4.60 17.06 11.12
C THR A 288 6.01 16.78 10.59
N GLY A 289 6.09 16.49 9.30
CA GLY A 289 7.32 16.34 8.55
C GLY A 289 7.16 16.85 7.13
N GLN A 290 8.21 16.76 6.33
CA GLN A 290 8.16 16.98 4.90
C GLN A 290 7.28 15.91 4.22
N LEU A 291 7.34 14.66 4.72
CA LEU A 291 6.48 13.55 4.31
C LEU A 291 5.79 12.95 5.53
N ARG A 292 4.65 12.28 5.33
CA ARG A 292 4.05 11.41 6.34
C ARG A 292 4.86 10.13 6.51
N TYR A 293 5.32 9.56 5.41
CA TYR A 293 6.10 8.33 5.38
C TYR A 293 6.98 8.27 4.13
N TRP A 294 8.15 7.67 4.27
CA TRP A 294 9.07 7.38 3.20
C TRP A 294 9.56 5.93 3.29
N SER A 295 9.73 5.26 2.16
CA SER A 295 10.40 3.96 2.12
C SER A 295 11.17 3.73 0.83
N LEU A 296 12.18 2.86 0.89
CA LEU A 296 12.91 2.32 -0.25
C LEU A 296 12.85 0.80 -0.20
N CYS A 297 12.26 0.18 -1.21
CA CYS A 297 12.10 -1.26 -1.29
C CYS A 297 12.77 -1.84 -2.54
N SER A 298 13.34 -3.04 -2.40
CA SER A 298 13.78 -3.87 -3.52
C SER A 298 12.74 -4.93 -3.83
N ASN A 299 12.43 -5.10 -5.11
CA ASN A 299 11.33 -5.92 -5.58
C ASN A 299 11.72 -6.74 -6.81
N GLU A 300 10.93 -7.74 -7.12
CA GLU A 300 10.96 -8.44 -8.40
C GLU A 300 9.89 -7.86 -9.33
N GLN A 301 10.32 -7.44 -10.52
CA GLN A 301 9.46 -6.72 -11.44
C GLN A 301 8.23 -7.51 -11.89
N LEU A 302 8.41 -8.80 -12.23
CA LEU A 302 7.34 -9.62 -12.83
C LEU A 302 6.41 -10.25 -11.79
N SER A 303 6.96 -10.77 -10.70
CA SER A 303 6.15 -11.39 -9.64
C SER A 303 5.58 -10.38 -8.66
N THR A 304 6.01 -9.13 -8.72
CA THR A 304 5.65 -8.05 -7.80
C THR A 304 6.01 -8.28 -6.33
N ARG A 305 6.84 -9.30 -6.07
CA ARG A 305 7.33 -9.62 -4.72
C ARG A 305 8.33 -8.59 -4.26
N TYR A 306 8.31 -8.24 -2.98
CA TYR A 306 9.38 -7.49 -2.35
C TYR A 306 10.43 -8.44 -1.77
N TRP A 307 11.68 -7.98 -1.71
CA TRP A 307 12.79 -8.70 -1.09
C TRP A 307 13.23 -8.06 0.21
N GLY A 308 13.08 -6.76 0.33
CA GLY A 308 13.36 -5.98 1.53
C GLY A 308 12.93 -4.53 1.35
N CYS A 309 12.57 -3.90 2.46
CA CYS A 309 12.30 -2.47 2.53
C CYS A 309 13.10 -1.84 3.68
N LEU A 310 13.40 -0.56 3.52
CA LEU A 310 13.89 0.34 4.56
C LEU A 310 12.89 1.49 4.65
N ALA A 311 12.19 1.57 5.77
CA ALA A 311 11.36 2.72 6.09
C ALA A 311 12.22 3.85 6.66
N ASP A 312 11.67 5.05 6.66
CA ASP A 312 12.34 6.27 7.15
C ASP A 312 12.96 6.11 8.56
N TYR A 313 12.21 5.54 9.50
CA TYR A 313 12.67 5.32 10.88
C TYR A 313 13.73 4.21 11.03
N GLN A 314 13.87 3.36 10.01
CA GLN A 314 14.88 2.29 9.96
C GLN A 314 16.17 2.74 9.26
N MET A 315 16.11 3.89 8.54
CA MET A 315 17.22 4.38 7.75
C MET A 315 18.29 4.99 8.64
N VAL A 316 19.49 4.44 8.61
CA VAL A 316 20.65 5.08 9.25
C VAL A 316 21.16 6.20 8.37
N THR A 317 21.27 7.40 8.95
CA THR A 317 21.72 8.63 8.30
C THR A 317 22.88 9.27 9.08
N ASN A 318 23.59 10.20 8.43
CA ASN A 318 24.50 11.11 9.12
C ASN A 318 23.70 12.29 9.78
N ALA A 319 24.41 13.26 10.35
CA ALA A 319 23.82 14.43 11.02
C ALA A 319 23.01 15.31 10.06
N GLU A 320 23.37 15.36 8.81
CA GLU A 320 22.71 16.10 7.74
C GLU A 320 21.56 15.31 7.08
N ARG A 321 21.12 14.18 7.68
CA ARG A 321 20.09 13.26 7.19
C ARG A 321 20.42 12.57 5.86
N GLN A 322 21.68 12.55 5.47
CA GLN A 322 22.12 11.87 4.27
C GLN A 322 22.31 10.39 4.55
N TYR A 323 21.89 9.55 3.59
CA TYR A 323 21.97 8.09 3.68
C TYR A 323 22.81 7.49 2.56
N THR A 324 23.39 6.33 2.86
CA THR A 324 23.95 5.42 1.88
C THR A 324 23.25 4.07 2.00
N VAL A 325 22.73 3.54 0.87
CA VAL A 325 22.13 2.22 0.78
C VAL A 325 22.90 1.41 -0.25
N VAL A 326 23.29 0.20 0.12
CA VAL A 326 23.89 -0.78 -0.78
C VAL A 326 22.84 -1.83 -1.11
N VAL A 327 22.62 -2.08 -2.41
CA VAL A 327 21.74 -3.15 -2.90
C VAL A 327 22.62 -4.23 -3.51
N SER A 328 22.52 -5.47 -3.03
CA SER A 328 23.28 -6.60 -3.54
C SER A 328 22.64 -7.94 -3.18
N ALA A 329 23.01 -9.01 -3.89
CA ALA A 329 22.76 -10.35 -3.38
C ALA A 329 23.54 -10.57 -2.05
N PRO A 330 23.03 -11.41 -1.12
CA PRO A 330 23.73 -11.67 0.16
C PRO A 330 25.19 -12.08 0.00
N ALA A 331 25.50 -12.91 -1.00
CA ALA A 331 26.86 -13.36 -1.29
C ALA A 331 27.81 -12.25 -1.83
N ALA A 332 27.26 -11.15 -2.34
CA ALA A 332 28.00 -10.00 -2.84
C ALA A 332 27.94 -8.79 -1.88
N ARG A 333 27.34 -8.95 -0.71
CA ARG A 333 27.21 -7.87 0.29
C ARG A 333 28.59 -7.44 0.78
N PRO A 334 28.94 -6.16 0.68
CA PRO A 334 30.17 -5.63 1.25
C PRO A 334 30.18 -5.80 2.78
N PRO A 335 31.32 -6.12 3.41
CA PRO A 335 31.39 -6.36 4.84
C PRO A 335 31.04 -5.11 5.70
N ASN A 336 31.23 -3.92 5.16
CA ASN A 336 30.87 -2.65 5.79
C ASN A 336 29.44 -2.18 5.45
N ALA A 337 28.65 -2.91 4.66
CA ALA A 337 27.25 -2.61 4.41
C ALA A 337 26.39 -3.04 5.62
N VAL A 338 26.59 -2.35 6.74
CA VAL A 338 25.93 -2.58 8.04
C VAL A 338 25.61 -1.23 8.70
N PRO A 339 24.52 -1.14 9.49
CA PRO A 339 24.12 0.08 10.19
C PRO A 339 25.22 0.71 11.05
N SER A 340 26.03 -0.11 11.72
CA SER A 340 27.14 0.35 12.56
C SER A 340 28.26 1.07 11.78
N CYS A 341 28.31 0.88 10.46
CA CYS A 341 29.19 1.62 9.55
C CYS A 341 28.49 2.78 8.83
N GLY A 342 27.27 3.14 9.21
CA GLY A 342 26.48 4.18 8.53
C GLY A 342 26.01 3.80 7.13
N ILE A 343 26.03 2.50 6.79
CA ILE A 343 25.64 1.99 5.47
C ILE A 343 24.48 1.03 5.64
N ASN A 344 23.36 1.38 5.03
CA ASN A 344 22.17 0.53 4.96
C ASN A 344 22.33 -0.52 3.85
N TRP A 345 21.59 -1.63 3.97
CA TRP A 345 21.64 -2.70 2.97
C TRP A 345 20.23 -3.20 2.63
N LEU A 346 20.00 -3.42 1.32
CA LEU A 346 18.83 -4.08 0.78
C LEU A 346 19.23 -5.31 -0.05
N PRO A 347 18.50 -6.43 0.03
CA PRO A 347 18.73 -7.59 -0.82
C PRO A 347 18.35 -7.29 -2.27
N TRP A 348 19.14 -7.76 -3.24
CA TRP A 348 18.85 -7.65 -4.67
C TRP A 348 17.67 -8.52 -5.10
N GLY A 349 17.46 -9.66 -4.44
CA GLY A 349 16.58 -10.73 -4.91
C GLY A 349 17.31 -11.75 -5.78
N PRO A 350 16.61 -12.82 -6.23
CA PRO A 350 17.19 -13.92 -6.99
C PRO A 350 17.27 -13.66 -8.50
N SER A 351 16.53 -12.68 -9.01
CA SER A 351 16.47 -12.37 -10.44
C SER A 351 17.66 -11.55 -10.91
N PRO A 352 18.08 -11.65 -12.21
CA PRO A 352 19.14 -10.81 -12.77
C PRO A 352 18.85 -9.32 -12.68
N ASP A 353 17.58 -8.94 -12.79
CA ASP A 353 17.13 -7.55 -12.63
C ASP A 353 16.40 -7.40 -11.31
N SER A 354 16.57 -6.24 -10.64
CA SER A 354 15.87 -5.86 -9.42
C SER A 354 15.18 -4.50 -9.61
N LEU A 355 13.90 -4.42 -9.21
CA LEU A 355 13.13 -3.19 -9.24
C LEU A 355 13.22 -2.51 -7.88
N LEU A 356 13.74 -1.30 -7.85
CA LEU A 356 13.77 -0.46 -6.66
C LEU A 356 12.61 0.54 -6.72
N LEU A 357 11.85 0.61 -5.64
CA LEU A 357 10.73 1.54 -5.49
C LEU A 357 10.98 2.43 -4.28
N MET A 358 11.02 3.73 -4.49
CA MET A 358 11.03 4.75 -3.44
C MET A 358 9.63 5.35 -3.34
N ARG A 359 9.07 5.38 -2.13
CA ARG A 359 7.74 5.92 -1.83
C ARG A 359 7.86 7.25 -1.10
N ASN A 360 7.08 8.24 -1.54
CA ASN A 360 6.78 9.47 -0.83
C ASN A 360 5.27 9.48 -0.53
N MET A 361 4.89 9.47 0.74
CA MET A 361 3.49 9.50 1.17
C MET A 361 3.14 10.86 1.76
N LEU A 362 2.01 11.44 1.33
CA LEU A 362 1.44 12.67 1.87
C LEU A 362 2.50 13.77 2.08
N ALA A 363 3.08 14.24 0.99
CA ALA A 363 4.03 15.34 1.04
C ALA A 363 3.38 16.62 1.57
N SER A 364 4.05 17.29 2.51
CA SER A 364 3.64 18.62 2.96
C SER A 364 3.53 19.58 1.77
N PRO A 365 2.49 20.41 1.66
CA PRO A 365 2.39 21.41 0.60
C PRO A 365 3.59 22.37 0.51
N SER A 366 4.34 22.54 1.59
CA SER A 366 5.56 23.35 1.63
C SER A 366 6.81 22.58 1.16
N PHE A 367 6.74 21.26 1.01
CA PHE A 367 7.85 20.44 0.54
C PHE A 367 7.80 20.31 -0.99
N THR A 368 8.35 21.30 -1.67
CA THR A 368 8.35 21.41 -3.14
C THR A 368 9.33 20.46 -3.83
N GLU A 369 10.26 19.85 -3.08
CA GLU A 369 11.25 18.89 -3.57
C GLU A 369 10.81 17.41 -3.41
N SER A 370 9.49 17.18 -3.37
CA SER A 370 8.90 15.84 -3.24
C SER A 370 8.70 15.18 -4.61
N VAL A 371 8.50 13.85 -4.61
CA VAL A 371 8.06 13.13 -5.82
C VAL A 371 6.72 13.65 -6.32
N GLN A 372 5.80 14.05 -5.40
CA GLN A 372 4.51 14.65 -5.75
C GLN A 372 4.66 15.90 -6.61
N ALA A 373 5.57 16.80 -6.21
CA ALA A 373 5.78 18.08 -6.88
C ALA A 373 6.63 17.95 -8.16
N ALA A 374 7.48 16.95 -8.25
CA ALA A 374 8.39 16.76 -9.38
C ALA A 374 7.66 16.51 -10.70
N GLN A 375 8.09 17.16 -11.78
CA GLN A 375 7.60 16.91 -13.13
C GLN A 375 8.27 15.67 -13.72
N VAL A 376 7.52 14.91 -14.52
CA VAL A 376 8.04 13.73 -15.21
C VAL A 376 9.18 14.12 -16.14
N GLY A 377 10.33 13.46 -15.97
CA GLY A 377 11.56 13.73 -16.72
C GLY A 377 12.40 14.89 -16.17
N GLN A 378 11.93 15.58 -15.12
CA GLN A 378 12.66 16.65 -14.42
C GLN A 378 12.99 16.29 -12.97
N GLU A 379 12.76 15.04 -12.56
CA GLU A 379 12.81 14.58 -11.17
C GLU A 379 14.13 14.96 -10.48
N ARG A 380 15.26 14.82 -11.18
CA ARG A 380 16.57 15.17 -10.63
C ARG A 380 16.71 16.65 -10.32
N GLN A 381 16.14 17.51 -11.17
CA GLN A 381 16.21 18.96 -10.99
C GLN A 381 15.24 19.41 -9.89
N ASP A 382 14.02 18.88 -9.93
CA ASP A 382 12.91 19.33 -9.08
C ASP A 382 13.09 18.84 -7.63
N MET A 383 13.67 17.66 -7.44
CA MET A 383 13.84 17.06 -6.10
C MET A 383 15.20 17.41 -5.46
N GLY A 384 16.13 17.96 -6.19
CA GLY A 384 17.43 18.38 -5.62
C GLY A 384 18.12 17.26 -4.83
N PRO A 385 18.45 17.48 -3.52
CA PRO A 385 19.15 16.51 -2.69
C PRO A 385 18.30 15.27 -2.35
N TYR A 386 16.98 15.34 -2.49
CA TYR A 386 16.06 14.23 -2.25
C TYR A 386 15.90 13.30 -3.45
N TYR A 387 16.46 13.65 -4.64
CA TYR A 387 16.60 12.73 -5.75
C TYR A 387 17.83 11.85 -5.52
N PRO A 388 17.68 10.54 -5.28
CA PRO A 388 18.81 9.70 -4.92
C PRO A 388 19.79 9.56 -6.07
N SER A 389 21.08 9.81 -5.84
CA SER A 389 22.14 9.38 -6.75
C SER A 389 22.21 7.85 -6.74
N VAL A 390 22.60 7.27 -7.87
CA VAL A 390 22.72 5.81 -7.99
C VAL A 390 23.83 5.44 -8.94
N GLU A 391 24.61 4.43 -8.55
CA GLU A 391 25.73 3.93 -9.36
C GLU A 391 25.93 2.41 -9.19
N TYR A 392 26.37 1.75 -10.25
CA TYR A 392 26.89 0.38 -10.15
C TYR A 392 28.28 0.39 -9.53
N SER A 393 28.55 -0.62 -8.70
CA SER A 393 29.81 -0.74 -7.94
C SER A 393 30.20 -2.21 -7.78
N SER A 394 31.20 -2.46 -6.97
CA SER A 394 31.63 -3.78 -6.55
C SER A 394 31.73 -3.86 -5.02
N SER A 395 31.64 -5.07 -4.47
CA SER A 395 31.80 -5.29 -3.03
C SER A 395 33.18 -4.76 -2.54
N ALA A 396 34.23 -4.96 -3.32
CA ALA A 396 35.57 -4.47 -2.99
C ALA A 396 35.65 -2.93 -2.97
N ALA A 397 35.05 -2.26 -3.96
CA ALA A 397 35.03 -0.80 -4.02
C ALA A 397 34.26 -0.19 -2.82
N VAL A 398 33.10 -0.76 -2.48
CA VAL A 398 32.34 -0.31 -1.29
C VAL A 398 33.11 -0.59 0.01
N ALA A 399 33.76 -1.76 0.12
CA ALA A 399 34.57 -2.09 1.31
C ALA A 399 35.72 -1.08 1.51
N GLN A 400 36.32 -0.55 0.44
CA GLN A 400 37.39 0.47 0.49
C GLN A 400 36.90 1.83 1.01
N LEU A 401 35.58 2.14 0.94
CA LEU A 401 35.03 3.36 1.52
C LEU A 401 35.11 3.38 3.05
N GLY A 402 35.32 2.22 3.68
CA GLY A 402 35.34 2.09 5.14
C GLY A 402 33.96 2.27 5.78
N CYS A 403 33.95 2.64 7.07
CA CYS A 403 32.73 3.03 7.78
C CYS A 403 32.51 4.53 7.65
N HIS A 404 31.22 4.95 7.67
CA HIS A 404 30.78 6.35 7.58
C HIS A 404 31.31 7.06 6.32
N PRO A 405 31.10 6.48 5.12
CA PRO A 405 31.52 7.13 3.88
C PRO A 405 30.77 8.46 3.71
N PRO A 406 31.35 9.43 3.00
CA PRO A 406 30.62 10.61 2.60
C PRO A 406 29.40 10.22 1.73
N ALA A 407 28.30 10.88 1.95
CA ALA A 407 27.04 10.64 1.24
C ALA A 407 27.04 11.24 -0.18
#